data_7f230cb6c720ffcef9204eea57abb9b6
#
_entry.id   7f230cb6c720ffcef9204eea57abb9b6
#
_cell.length_a   1.000
_cell.length_b   1.000
_cell.length_c   1.000
_cell.angle_alpha   90.00
_cell.angle_beta   90.00
_cell.angle_gamma   90.00
#
_symmetry.space_group_name_H-M   'P 1'
#
loop_
_entity.id
_entity.type
_entity.pdbx_description
1 polymer ?
#
loop_
_entity_poly.entity_id
_entity_poly.type
_entity_poly.pdbx_seq_one_letter_code
_entity_poly.pdbx_strand_id
1 'polypeptide(L)'
;MGGRGASSGAGRYRGGGGISASDILSTRDLISEREHNQQFVDEILTPFWDANNEYGYVAEQIQLATLKPNSNAIAYYDGSNIALNETFYNKKGLETAYAACVKSGFHPSNGKKTAAEAVMAHEIGHALTDAVGKKLGTPFIDQSATIIVNEARKQTKHKGVVQMARKISTYATSSNAEAIAEAFSDVYCNGGRAKSESKAIMNVINGYLK
;
A
#
# COMPACT_ATOMS: atom_id res chain seq x y z
N MET A 1 18.58 -13.62 0.15
CA MET A 1 17.22 -13.79 -0.41
C MET A 1 16.53 -12.44 -0.22
N GLY A 2 16.34 -11.70 -1.32
CA GLY A 2 15.70 -10.40 -1.28
C GLY A 2 14.24 -10.54 -0.86
N GLY A 3 13.80 -9.74 0.12
CA GLY A 3 12.42 -9.68 0.53
C GLY A 3 11.53 -9.30 -0.64
N ARG A 4 10.45 -10.02 -0.83
CA ARG A 4 9.39 -9.67 -1.77
C ARG A 4 8.50 -8.66 -1.07
N GLY A 5 8.61 -7.40 -1.45
CA GLY A 5 7.77 -6.33 -0.94
C GLY A 5 6.74 -5.91 -1.97
N ALA A 6 5.62 -5.39 -1.51
CA ALA A 6 4.84 -4.48 -2.32
C ALA A 6 5.79 -3.35 -2.75
N SER A 7 5.88 -3.07 -4.01
CA SER A 7 6.79 -2.07 -4.54
C SER A 7 5.97 -1.00 -5.20
N SER A 8 5.86 0.15 -4.55
CA SER A 8 5.49 1.34 -5.29
C SER A 8 6.70 1.78 -6.09
N GLY A 9 6.56 1.87 -7.36
CA GLY A 9 7.49 2.61 -8.19
C GLY A 9 7.37 4.11 -7.89
N ALA A 10 7.82 4.57 -6.73
CA ALA A 10 7.96 6.00 -6.41
C ALA A 10 9.15 6.63 -7.13
N GLY A 11 9.45 6.19 -8.32
CA GLY A 11 10.36 6.82 -9.24
C GLY A 11 9.62 7.03 -10.54
N ARG A 12 9.49 8.30 -10.97
CA ARG A 12 9.00 8.74 -12.28
C ARG A 12 8.51 7.58 -13.14
N TYR A 13 7.21 7.33 -13.15
CA TYR A 13 6.62 6.48 -14.16
C TYR A 13 6.84 7.17 -15.51
N ARG A 14 8.02 6.99 -16.07
CA ARG A 14 8.19 7.10 -17.52
C ARG A 14 7.46 5.89 -18.07
N GLY A 15 6.26 6.12 -18.56
CA GLY A 15 5.56 5.15 -19.39
C GLY A 15 6.52 4.63 -20.44
N GLY A 16 6.94 3.41 -20.26
CA GLY A 16 7.95 2.78 -21.09
C GLY A 16 8.09 1.33 -20.71
N GLY A 17 7.19 0.51 -21.17
CA GLY A 17 7.36 -0.92 -21.21
C GLY A 17 6.41 -1.71 -20.34
N GLY A 18 5.25 -1.95 -20.80
CA GLY A 18 4.79 -3.25 -20.92
C GLY A 18 3.71 -3.80 -20.04
N ILE A 19 2.71 -3.03 -19.65
CA ILE A 19 1.40 -3.63 -19.43
C ILE A 19 0.62 -3.38 -20.70
N SER A 20 0.25 -4.43 -21.44
CA SER A 20 -0.68 -4.27 -22.56
C SER A 20 -2.09 -4.14 -22.00
N ALA A 21 -2.95 -3.40 -22.68
CA ALA A 21 -4.36 -3.27 -22.26
C ALA A 21 -5.09 -4.63 -22.24
N SER A 22 -4.58 -5.64 -22.96
CA SER A 22 -5.08 -7.02 -22.97
C SER A 22 -4.71 -7.82 -21.72
N ASP A 23 -3.71 -7.35 -20.96
CA ASP A 23 -3.18 -8.06 -19.80
C ASP A 23 -3.71 -7.48 -18.46
N ILE A 24 -4.70 -6.57 -18.54
CA ILE A 24 -5.28 -5.90 -17.38
C ILE A 24 -6.71 -6.39 -17.18
N LEU A 25 -6.97 -7.01 -16.05
CA LEU A 25 -8.34 -7.24 -15.56
C LEU A 25 -8.80 -6.02 -14.78
N SER A 26 -9.94 -5.45 -15.13
CA SER A 26 -10.52 -4.32 -14.43
C SER A 26 -11.13 -4.73 -13.08
N THR A 27 -11.51 -3.75 -12.27
CA THR A 27 -12.30 -4.00 -11.05
C THR A 27 -13.57 -4.80 -11.36
N ARG A 28 -14.17 -4.58 -12.53
CA ARG A 28 -15.34 -5.34 -13.00
C ARG A 28 -15.01 -6.81 -13.23
N ASP A 29 -13.86 -7.10 -13.80
CA ASP A 29 -13.42 -8.47 -14.05
C ASP A 29 -13.06 -9.17 -12.74
N LEU A 30 -12.44 -8.46 -11.78
CA LEU A 30 -12.23 -8.97 -10.43
C LEU A 30 -13.54 -9.31 -9.73
N ILE A 31 -14.58 -8.49 -9.91
CA ILE A 31 -15.90 -8.77 -9.35
C ILE A 31 -16.51 -10.01 -10.03
N SER A 32 -16.30 -10.22 -11.34
CA SER A 32 -16.78 -11.41 -12.04
C SER A 32 -16.05 -12.69 -11.63
N GLU A 33 -14.75 -12.61 -11.32
CA GLU A 33 -13.97 -13.72 -10.74
C GLU A 33 -14.44 -14.13 -9.33
N ARG A 34 -15.24 -13.30 -8.68
CA ARG A 34 -15.80 -13.53 -7.35
C ARG A 34 -16.57 -14.84 -7.24
N GLU A 35 -17.21 -15.29 -8.32
CA GLU A 35 -17.92 -16.57 -8.37
C GLU A 35 -17.00 -17.77 -8.17
N HIS A 36 -15.73 -17.65 -8.54
CA HIS A 36 -14.76 -18.75 -8.44
C HIS A 36 -13.92 -18.69 -7.16
N ASN A 37 -13.71 -17.50 -6.58
CA ASN A 37 -12.93 -17.32 -5.36
C ASN A 37 -13.40 -16.12 -4.55
N GLN A 38 -14.68 -16.11 -4.22
CA GLN A 38 -15.36 -14.98 -3.59
C GLN A 38 -14.61 -14.43 -2.37
N GLN A 39 -14.20 -15.29 -1.45
CA GLN A 39 -13.51 -14.86 -0.24
C GLN A 39 -12.22 -14.09 -0.54
N PHE A 40 -11.40 -14.59 -1.47
CA PHE A 40 -10.13 -13.94 -1.80
C PHE A 40 -10.33 -12.60 -2.49
N VAL A 41 -11.32 -12.50 -3.36
CA VAL A 41 -11.69 -11.25 -4.02
C VAL A 41 -12.25 -10.25 -3.00
N ASP A 42 -13.08 -10.71 -2.06
CA ASP A 42 -13.60 -9.86 -0.98
C ASP A 42 -12.48 -9.34 -0.07
N GLU A 43 -11.48 -10.16 0.24
CA GLU A 43 -10.29 -9.77 1.01
C GLU A 43 -9.48 -8.67 0.30
N ILE A 44 -9.46 -8.65 -1.03
CA ILE A 44 -8.83 -7.59 -1.83
C ILE A 44 -9.72 -6.33 -1.87
N LEU A 45 -10.99 -6.50 -2.15
CA LEU A 45 -11.90 -5.37 -2.37
C LEU A 45 -12.28 -4.63 -1.09
N THR A 46 -12.34 -5.32 0.06
CA THR A 46 -12.79 -4.70 1.31
C THR A 46 -11.94 -3.48 1.71
N PRO A 47 -10.59 -3.55 1.79
CA PRO A 47 -9.78 -2.39 2.13
C PRO A 47 -9.95 -1.22 1.14
N PHE A 48 -10.15 -1.54 -0.13
CA PHE A 48 -10.37 -0.54 -1.18
C PHE A 48 -11.69 0.22 -0.98
N TRP A 49 -12.78 -0.49 -0.72
CA TRP A 49 -14.07 0.15 -0.46
C TRP A 49 -14.09 0.90 0.87
N ASP A 50 -13.47 0.34 1.91
CA ASP A 50 -13.36 1.00 3.21
C ASP A 50 -12.65 2.35 3.08
N ALA A 51 -11.52 2.38 2.37
CA ALA A 51 -10.77 3.61 2.16
C ALA A 51 -11.51 4.63 1.30
N ASN A 52 -12.16 4.19 0.21
CA ASN A 52 -12.95 5.08 -0.62
C ASN A 52 -14.15 5.66 0.12
N ASN A 53 -14.78 4.89 1.00
CA ASN A 53 -15.87 5.38 1.85
C ASN A 53 -15.37 6.36 2.92
N GLU A 54 -14.18 6.14 3.47
CA GLU A 54 -13.64 6.96 4.57
C GLU A 54 -13.00 8.27 4.07
N TYR A 55 -12.28 8.25 2.95
CA TYR A 55 -11.47 9.35 2.45
C TYR A 55 -11.95 9.94 1.12
N GLY A 56 -13.04 9.43 0.57
CA GLY A 56 -13.44 9.73 -0.80
C GLY A 56 -12.64 8.90 -1.82
N TYR A 57 -12.78 9.18 -3.10
CA TYR A 57 -12.11 8.43 -4.15
C TYR A 57 -10.59 8.64 -4.08
N VAL A 58 -9.88 7.65 -3.50
CA VAL A 58 -8.41 7.65 -3.37
C VAL A 58 -7.73 6.86 -4.49
N ALA A 59 -8.43 5.88 -5.07
CA ALA A 59 -8.02 5.18 -6.27
C ALA A 59 -9.25 4.93 -7.16
N GLU A 60 -9.06 4.94 -8.48
CA GLU A 60 -10.17 4.81 -9.44
C GLU A 60 -10.60 3.36 -9.58
N GLN A 61 -9.65 2.43 -9.64
CA GLN A 61 -9.91 1.00 -9.80
C GLN A 61 -8.76 0.13 -9.32
N ILE A 62 -9.07 -1.15 -9.17
CA ILE A 62 -8.09 -2.23 -8.98
C ILE A 62 -7.99 -3.00 -10.29
N GLN A 63 -6.77 -3.37 -10.67
CA GLN A 63 -6.48 -4.10 -11.89
C GLN A 63 -5.62 -5.32 -11.59
N LEU A 64 -5.86 -6.44 -12.25
CA LEU A 64 -4.88 -7.51 -12.36
C LEU A 64 -3.97 -7.24 -13.55
N ALA A 65 -2.67 -7.32 -13.35
CA ALA A 65 -1.72 -6.98 -14.38
C ALA A 65 -0.60 -8.02 -14.47
N THR A 66 -0.27 -8.41 -15.69
CA THR A 66 0.95 -9.15 -15.96
C THR A 66 2.13 -8.19 -15.89
N LEU A 67 2.95 -8.31 -14.86
CA LEU A 67 4.18 -7.53 -14.75
C LEU A 67 5.31 -8.17 -15.56
N LYS A 68 6.37 -7.39 -15.80
CA LYS A 68 7.57 -7.88 -16.51
C LYS A 68 8.05 -9.20 -15.90
N PRO A 69 8.56 -10.14 -16.70
CA PRO A 69 9.20 -11.35 -16.20
C PRO A 69 10.21 -11.00 -15.09
N ASN A 70 10.17 -11.76 -14.00
CA ASN A 70 10.99 -11.55 -12.80
C ASN A 70 10.66 -10.30 -11.97
N SER A 71 9.54 -9.63 -12.17
CA SER A 71 9.07 -8.63 -11.21
C SER A 71 8.78 -9.28 -9.86
N ASN A 72 9.38 -8.71 -8.80
CA ASN A 72 9.11 -9.12 -7.42
C ASN A 72 8.02 -8.27 -6.76
N ALA A 73 7.46 -7.30 -7.48
CA ALA A 73 6.35 -6.50 -6.98
C ALA A 73 5.10 -7.37 -6.88
N ILE A 74 4.45 -7.37 -5.72
CA ILE A 74 3.18 -8.05 -5.49
C ILE A 74 2.03 -7.19 -6.01
N ALA A 75 2.11 -5.88 -5.76
CA ALA A 75 1.17 -4.87 -6.20
C ALA A 75 1.91 -3.54 -6.41
N TYR A 76 1.24 -2.55 -6.99
CA TYR A 76 1.71 -1.17 -7.01
C TYR A 76 0.55 -0.19 -7.26
N TYR A 77 0.73 1.05 -6.81
CA TYR A 77 -0.13 2.19 -7.14
C TYR A 77 0.51 3.01 -8.26
N ASP A 78 -0.24 3.34 -9.32
CA ASP A 78 0.27 4.04 -10.52
C ASP A 78 -0.06 5.55 -10.59
N GLY A 79 -0.70 6.09 -9.54
CA GLY A 79 -1.18 7.47 -9.49
C GLY A 79 -2.69 7.60 -9.66
N SER A 80 -3.37 6.55 -10.12
CA SER A 80 -4.83 6.49 -10.26
C SER A 80 -5.38 5.12 -9.87
N ASN A 81 -4.65 4.06 -10.18
CA ASN A 81 -5.12 2.69 -10.03
C ASN A 81 -4.19 1.87 -9.14
N ILE A 82 -4.73 0.83 -8.52
CA ILE A 82 -3.96 -0.19 -7.84
C ILE A 82 -3.86 -1.40 -8.77
N ALA A 83 -2.64 -1.77 -9.13
CA ALA A 83 -2.38 -2.94 -9.95
C ALA A 83 -1.85 -4.09 -9.09
N LEU A 84 -2.47 -5.26 -9.23
CA LEU A 84 -2.07 -6.50 -8.58
C LEU A 84 -1.32 -7.37 -9.57
N ASN A 85 -0.18 -7.93 -9.17
CA ASN A 85 0.57 -8.84 -10.01
C ASN A 85 -0.10 -10.21 -10.01
N GLU A 86 -0.64 -10.63 -11.15
CA GLU A 86 -1.36 -11.90 -11.30
C GLU A 86 -0.50 -13.12 -10.91
N THR A 87 0.84 -13.03 -11.02
CA THR A 87 1.73 -14.10 -10.58
C THR A 87 1.58 -14.42 -9.09
N PHE A 88 1.22 -13.41 -8.28
CA PHE A 88 0.98 -13.55 -6.85
C PHE A 88 -0.52 -13.64 -6.51
N TYR A 89 -1.39 -13.51 -7.51
CA TYR A 89 -2.83 -13.55 -7.34
C TYR A 89 -3.32 -14.97 -7.08
N ASN A 90 -2.81 -15.57 -6.02
CA ASN A 90 -3.33 -16.79 -5.45
C ASN A 90 -3.17 -16.72 -3.92
N LYS A 91 -4.23 -17.06 -3.21
CA LYS A 91 -4.30 -16.90 -1.75
C LYS A 91 -3.14 -17.59 -1.04
N LYS A 92 -2.85 -18.85 -1.37
CA LYS A 92 -1.82 -19.64 -0.68
C LYS A 92 -0.41 -19.06 -0.88
N GLY A 93 -0.09 -18.67 -2.11
CA GLY A 93 1.22 -18.08 -2.44
C GLY A 93 1.43 -16.74 -1.75
N LEU A 94 0.40 -15.89 -1.76
CA LEU A 94 0.42 -14.58 -1.14
C LEU A 94 0.57 -14.67 0.39
N GLU A 95 -0.22 -15.52 1.06
CA GLU A 95 -0.12 -15.76 2.51
C GLU A 95 1.27 -16.25 2.91
N THR A 96 1.83 -17.21 2.17
CA THR A 96 3.17 -17.74 2.46
C THR A 96 4.25 -16.67 2.30
N ALA A 97 4.20 -15.89 1.22
CA ALA A 97 5.17 -14.83 0.96
C ALA A 97 5.08 -13.71 2.00
N TYR A 98 3.86 -13.28 2.32
CA TYR A 98 3.63 -12.20 3.29
C TYR A 98 4.04 -12.63 4.71
N ALA A 99 3.70 -13.84 5.14
CA ALA A 99 4.09 -14.36 6.44
C ALA A 99 5.61 -14.41 6.63
N ALA A 100 6.37 -14.76 5.58
CA ALA A 100 7.82 -14.71 5.61
C ALA A 100 8.35 -13.26 5.77
N CYS A 101 7.73 -12.29 5.13
CA CYS A 101 8.06 -10.87 5.27
C CYS A 101 7.76 -10.35 6.69
N VAL A 102 6.62 -10.70 7.27
CA VAL A 102 6.28 -10.35 8.65
C VAL A 102 7.27 -10.97 9.63
N LYS A 103 7.60 -12.25 9.47
CA LYS A 103 8.57 -12.95 10.34
C LYS A 103 9.95 -12.31 10.33
N SER A 104 10.38 -11.77 9.20
CA SER A 104 11.66 -11.07 9.07
C SER A 104 11.62 -9.60 9.54
N GLY A 105 10.46 -9.07 9.89
CA GLY A 105 10.25 -7.66 10.20
C GLY A 105 10.31 -6.76 8.96
N PHE A 106 10.22 -7.34 7.76
CA PHE A 106 10.22 -6.59 6.51
C PHE A 106 8.92 -5.80 6.34
N HIS A 107 7.77 -6.40 6.65
CA HIS A 107 6.47 -5.75 6.78
C HIS A 107 5.97 -5.76 8.22
N PRO A 108 5.02 -4.88 8.60
CA PRO A 108 4.35 -4.97 9.89
C PRO A 108 3.46 -6.22 9.96
N SER A 109 3.08 -6.61 11.16
CA SER A 109 2.12 -7.70 11.35
C SER A 109 0.77 -7.34 10.72
N ASN A 110 0.15 -8.29 10.05
CA ASN A 110 -1.22 -8.15 9.55
C ASN A 110 -2.30 -8.51 10.60
N GLY A 111 -1.93 -8.78 11.85
CA GLY A 111 -2.88 -9.03 12.93
C GLY A 111 -3.79 -10.22 12.65
N LYS A 112 -5.10 -9.95 12.52
CA LYS A 112 -6.12 -10.94 12.14
C LYS A 112 -6.54 -10.83 10.68
N LYS A 113 -5.97 -9.88 9.94
CA LYS A 113 -6.26 -9.65 8.52
C LYS A 113 -5.46 -10.61 7.65
N THR A 114 -5.91 -10.83 6.43
CA THR A 114 -5.20 -11.67 5.45
C THR A 114 -4.04 -10.91 4.80
N ALA A 115 -3.18 -11.64 4.12
CA ALA A 115 -2.11 -11.03 3.33
C ALA A 115 -2.66 -10.15 2.20
N ALA A 116 -3.78 -10.55 1.59
CA ALA A 116 -4.45 -9.78 0.55
C ALA A 116 -4.95 -8.42 1.08
N GLU A 117 -5.59 -8.41 2.25
CA GLU A 117 -6.02 -7.18 2.91
C GLU A 117 -4.83 -6.27 3.25
N ALA A 118 -3.73 -6.85 3.75
CA ALA A 118 -2.55 -6.09 4.14
C ALA A 118 -1.81 -5.47 2.94
N VAL A 119 -1.68 -6.22 1.83
CA VAL A 119 -1.08 -5.71 0.59
C VAL A 119 -1.96 -4.62 -0.02
N MET A 120 -3.27 -4.81 -0.07
CA MET A 120 -4.18 -3.78 -0.56
C MET A 120 -4.12 -2.52 0.30
N ALA A 121 -4.10 -2.66 1.63
CA ALA A 121 -3.95 -1.52 2.53
C ALA A 121 -2.62 -0.79 2.30
N HIS A 122 -1.53 -1.49 2.00
CA HIS A 122 -0.27 -0.86 1.65
C HIS A 122 -0.40 0.05 0.41
N GLU A 123 -0.99 -0.46 -0.68
CA GLU A 123 -1.17 0.33 -1.91
C GLU A 123 -2.12 1.52 -1.72
N ILE A 124 -3.14 1.36 -0.87
CA ILE A 124 -4.02 2.47 -0.48
C ILE A 124 -3.23 3.56 0.26
N GLY A 125 -2.25 3.21 1.08
CA GLY A 125 -1.37 4.19 1.72
C GLY A 125 -0.66 5.10 0.72
N HIS A 126 -0.25 4.59 -0.44
CA HIS A 126 0.27 5.41 -1.54
C HIS A 126 -0.81 6.30 -2.15
N ALA A 127 -2.01 5.77 -2.38
CA ALA A 127 -3.12 6.55 -2.90
C ALA A 127 -3.52 7.70 -1.96
N LEU A 128 -3.52 7.47 -0.64
CA LEU A 128 -3.75 8.51 0.36
C LEU A 128 -2.65 9.58 0.35
N THR A 129 -1.39 9.17 0.15
CA THR A 129 -0.26 10.11 0.01
C THR A 129 -0.45 11.03 -1.19
N ASP A 130 -0.88 10.47 -2.32
CA ASP A 130 -1.20 11.23 -3.53
C ASP A 130 -2.40 12.17 -3.32
N ALA A 131 -3.46 11.68 -2.63
CA ALA A 131 -4.62 12.50 -2.29
C ALA A 131 -4.25 13.72 -1.42
N VAL A 132 -3.37 13.54 -0.44
CA VAL A 132 -2.81 14.66 0.33
C VAL A 132 -2.01 15.59 -0.58
N GLY A 133 -1.21 15.05 -1.49
CA GLY A 133 -0.45 15.82 -2.46
C GLY A 133 -1.34 16.71 -3.34
N LYS A 134 -2.44 16.18 -3.82
CA LYS A 134 -3.45 16.95 -4.59
C LYS A 134 -4.01 18.11 -3.78
N LYS A 135 -4.30 17.93 -2.49
CA LYS A 135 -4.76 19.02 -1.60
C LYS A 135 -3.67 20.06 -1.31
N LEU A 136 -2.41 19.64 -1.24
CA LEU A 136 -1.26 20.52 -1.01
C LEU A 136 -0.77 21.22 -2.29
N GLY A 137 -1.26 20.82 -3.46
CA GLY A 137 -0.76 21.28 -4.76
C GLY A 137 0.66 20.82 -5.06
N THR A 138 1.10 19.70 -4.47
CA THR A 138 2.42 19.13 -4.75
C THR A 138 2.33 18.23 -5.98
N PRO A 139 3.21 18.40 -7.00
CA PRO A 139 3.11 17.66 -8.25
C PRO A 139 3.65 16.22 -8.17
N PHE A 140 4.30 15.84 -7.05
CA PHE A 140 4.96 14.54 -6.89
C PHE A 140 4.66 13.94 -5.52
N ILE A 141 4.37 12.64 -5.51
CA ILE A 141 4.08 11.86 -4.30
C ILE A 141 5.21 11.95 -3.26
N ASP A 142 6.47 12.02 -3.68
CA ASP A 142 7.62 12.12 -2.78
C ASP A 142 7.65 13.43 -1.98
N GLN A 143 7.10 14.51 -2.54
CA GLN A 143 7.01 15.80 -1.83
C GLN A 143 5.96 15.72 -0.74
N SER A 144 4.75 15.24 -1.05
CA SER A 144 3.71 15.05 -0.05
C SER A 144 4.12 14.04 1.02
N ALA A 145 4.74 12.93 0.63
CA ALA A 145 5.27 11.95 1.56
C ALA A 145 6.29 12.56 2.53
N THR A 146 7.18 13.41 2.01
CA THR A 146 8.17 14.10 2.84
C THR A 146 7.52 15.05 3.85
N ILE A 147 6.49 15.78 3.46
CA ILE A 147 5.73 16.65 4.35
C ILE A 147 5.06 15.82 5.45
N ILE A 148 4.27 14.81 5.06
CA ILE A 148 3.52 13.96 5.99
C ILE A 148 4.43 13.33 7.03
N VAL A 149 5.53 12.70 6.59
CA VAL A 149 6.42 11.96 7.50
C VAL A 149 7.18 12.90 8.44
N ASN A 150 7.58 14.09 7.97
CA ASN A 150 8.21 15.10 8.84
C ASN A 150 7.24 15.65 9.89
N GLU A 151 5.99 15.87 9.55
CA GLU A 151 4.97 16.30 10.52
C GLU A 151 4.66 15.21 11.53
N ALA A 152 4.51 13.96 11.08
CA ALA A 152 4.32 12.82 11.96
C ALA A 152 5.51 12.64 12.92
N ARG A 153 6.75 12.79 12.44
CA ARG A 153 7.94 12.72 13.27
C ARG A 153 7.91 13.73 14.43
N LYS A 154 7.40 14.95 14.20
CA LYS A 154 7.28 15.96 15.26
C LYS A 154 6.32 15.52 16.38
N GLN A 155 5.39 14.61 16.10
CA GLN A 155 4.48 14.04 17.09
C GLN A 155 5.11 12.84 17.85
N THR A 156 6.33 12.45 17.50
CA THR A 156 7.04 11.32 18.10
C THR A 156 8.31 11.80 18.82
N LYS A 157 8.93 10.89 19.60
CA LYS A 157 10.21 11.19 20.28
C LYS A 157 11.45 10.91 19.40
N HIS A 158 11.25 10.52 18.12
CA HIS A 158 12.35 10.15 17.23
C HIS A 158 13.08 11.39 16.71
N LYS A 159 14.41 11.34 16.71
CA LYS A 159 15.26 12.42 16.20
C LYS A 159 15.25 12.50 14.67
N GLY A 160 15.02 11.38 13.98
CA GLY A 160 15.05 11.27 12.52
C GLY A 160 13.91 10.43 11.97
N VAL A 161 13.53 10.72 10.71
CA VAL A 161 12.48 10.03 9.97
C VAL A 161 12.79 8.54 9.84
N VAL A 162 14.03 8.17 9.49
CA VAL A 162 14.43 6.76 9.34
C VAL A 162 14.33 5.99 10.66
N GLN A 163 14.60 6.64 11.80
CA GLN A 163 14.44 6.00 13.11
C GLN A 163 12.97 5.73 13.41
N MET A 164 12.08 6.67 13.06
CA MET A 164 10.63 6.51 13.18
C MET A 164 10.14 5.38 12.25
N ALA A 165 10.47 5.44 10.96
CA ALA A 165 10.07 4.45 9.97
C ALA A 165 10.51 3.02 10.35
N ARG A 166 11.72 2.85 10.88
CA ARG A 166 12.24 1.55 11.34
C ARG A 166 11.42 0.93 12.46
N LYS A 167 10.66 1.72 13.22
CA LYS A 167 9.73 1.19 14.22
C LYS A 167 8.49 0.59 13.59
N ILE A 168 8.14 1.03 12.39
CA ILE A 168 7.03 0.47 11.64
C ILE A 168 7.45 -0.87 11.02
N SER A 169 8.45 -0.84 10.14
CA SER A 169 8.99 -2.03 9.49
C SER A 169 10.36 -1.74 8.87
N THR A 170 11.06 -2.78 8.41
CA THR A 170 12.29 -2.58 7.66
C THR A 170 12.00 -1.93 6.30
N TYR A 171 10.91 -2.32 5.64
CA TYR A 171 10.53 -1.78 4.34
C TYR A 171 10.12 -0.30 4.40
N ALA A 172 9.51 0.13 5.50
CA ALA A 172 9.21 1.54 5.76
C ALA A 172 10.43 2.46 5.69
N THR A 173 11.65 1.92 5.82
CA THR A 173 12.89 2.72 5.72
C THR A 173 13.36 2.96 4.28
N SER A 174 12.72 2.36 3.29
CA SER A 174 13.12 2.46 1.88
C SER A 174 12.83 3.84 1.29
N SER A 175 11.70 4.44 1.67
CA SER A 175 11.35 5.81 1.30
C SER A 175 10.28 6.37 2.25
N ASN A 176 10.01 7.67 2.18
CA ASN A 176 8.91 8.29 2.94
C ASN A 176 7.53 7.79 2.46
N ALA A 177 7.38 7.51 1.18
CA ALA A 177 6.15 6.96 0.63
C ALA A 177 5.90 5.54 1.18
N GLU A 178 6.94 4.69 1.23
CA GLU A 178 6.84 3.36 1.83
C GLU A 178 6.55 3.42 3.33
N ALA A 179 7.11 4.40 4.04
CA ALA A 179 6.79 4.58 5.46
C ALA A 179 5.30 4.85 5.69
N ILE A 180 4.66 5.60 4.80
CA ILE A 180 3.23 5.89 4.86
C ILE A 180 2.41 4.65 4.48
N ALA A 181 2.78 3.96 3.41
CA ALA A 181 2.11 2.74 2.97
C ALA A 181 2.11 1.66 4.06
N GLU A 182 3.27 1.41 4.66
CA GLU A 182 3.42 0.49 5.78
C GLU A 182 2.65 0.94 7.04
N ALA A 183 2.59 2.26 7.29
CA ALA A 183 1.84 2.81 8.42
C ALA A 183 0.33 2.62 8.23
N PHE A 184 -0.20 2.85 7.03
CA PHE A 184 -1.61 2.60 6.74
C PHE A 184 -1.94 1.12 6.87
N SER A 185 -1.12 0.24 6.28
CA SER A 185 -1.27 -1.21 6.42
C SER A 185 -1.29 -1.66 7.89
N ASP A 186 -0.35 -1.13 8.71
CA ASP A 186 -0.31 -1.44 10.14
C ASP A 186 -1.58 -0.97 10.88
N VAL A 187 -2.04 0.27 10.62
CA VAL A 187 -3.24 0.79 11.27
C VAL A 187 -4.49 0.05 10.82
N TYR A 188 -4.63 -0.23 9.52
CA TYR A 188 -5.75 -0.98 8.97
C TYR A 188 -5.84 -2.40 9.56
N CYS A 189 -4.70 -3.10 9.63
CA CYS A 189 -4.67 -4.47 10.10
C CYS A 189 -4.75 -4.62 11.62
N ASN A 190 -4.19 -3.68 12.38
CA ASN A 190 -4.01 -3.81 13.83
C ASN A 190 -4.86 -2.83 14.65
N GLY A 191 -5.46 -1.81 14.03
CA GLY A 191 -6.34 -0.83 14.68
C GLY A 191 -5.70 -0.20 15.91
N GLY A 192 -6.36 -0.31 17.06
CA GLY A 192 -5.84 0.22 18.33
C GLY A 192 -4.49 -0.33 18.77
N ARG A 193 -4.07 -1.50 18.24
CA ARG A 193 -2.78 -2.14 18.53
C ARG A 193 -1.67 -1.76 17.55
N ALA A 194 -1.97 -0.97 16.53
CA ALA A 194 -0.97 -0.46 15.60
C ALA A 194 0.11 0.35 16.34
N LYS A 195 1.27 0.43 15.75
CA LYS A 195 2.42 1.15 16.33
C LYS A 195 2.14 2.63 16.45
N SER A 196 2.71 3.26 17.48
CA SER A 196 2.53 4.70 17.72
C SER A 196 2.99 5.55 16.55
N GLU A 197 4.04 5.11 15.86
CA GLU A 197 4.59 5.76 14.69
C GLU A 197 3.63 5.70 13.48
N SER A 198 3.01 4.54 13.27
CA SER A 198 1.97 4.37 12.26
C SER A 198 0.77 5.27 12.52
N LYS A 199 0.32 5.32 13.78
CA LYS A 199 -0.77 6.21 14.20
C LYS A 199 -0.42 7.68 14.02
N ALA A 200 0.82 8.08 14.32
CA ALA A 200 1.27 9.46 14.11
C ALA A 200 1.21 9.86 12.63
N ILE A 201 1.62 8.97 11.71
CA ILE A 201 1.50 9.20 10.27
C ILE A 201 0.02 9.34 9.87
N MET A 202 -0.83 8.42 10.34
CA MET A 202 -2.26 8.47 10.01
C MET A 202 -2.99 9.68 10.60
N ASN A 203 -2.58 10.16 11.75
CA ASN A 203 -3.10 11.42 12.31
C ASN A 203 -2.83 12.62 11.38
N VAL A 204 -1.65 12.69 10.78
CA VAL A 204 -1.32 13.73 9.81
C VAL A 204 -2.19 13.60 8.55
N ILE A 205 -2.29 12.41 7.98
CA ILE A 205 -3.13 12.15 6.81
C ILE A 205 -4.59 12.53 7.08
N ASN A 206 -5.13 12.10 8.22
CA ASN A 206 -6.49 12.45 8.63
C ASN A 206 -6.70 13.96 8.78
N GLY A 207 -5.69 14.68 9.27
CA GLY A 207 -5.74 16.14 9.37
C GLY A 207 -5.82 16.84 8.01
N TYR A 208 -5.30 16.23 6.95
CA TYR A 208 -5.42 16.76 5.58
C TYR A 208 -6.69 16.29 4.86
N LEU A 209 -7.13 15.05 5.07
CA LEU A 209 -8.18 14.45 4.24
C LEU A 209 -9.58 14.53 4.86
N LYS A 210 -9.70 14.61 6.16
CA LYS A 210 -10.95 14.77 6.92
C LYS A 210 -11.11 16.18 7.43
#